data_680851c8d0acaa2bb4e31edc414c25df
#
_entry.id   680851c8d0acaa2bb4e31edc414c25df
#
_cell.length_a   1.000
_cell.length_b   1.000
_cell.length_c   1.000
_cell.angle_alpha   90.00
_cell.angle_beta   90.00
_cell.angle_gamma   90.00
#
_symmetry.space_group_name_H-M   'P 1'
#
loop_
_entity.id
_entity.type
_entity.pdbx_description
1 polymer ?
#
loop_
_entity_poly.entity_id
_entity_poly.type
_entity_poly.pdbx_seq_one_letter_code
_entity_poly.pdbx_strand_id
1 'polypeptide(L)' 'MKIAIASDHRGYNMKQELITYLKKQNHEIIDLGTTSTKSADYPKYGILLGETIKNHQADIGIALC' A
#
# COMPACT_ATOMS: atom_id res chain seq x y z
N MET A 1 3.98 -14.16 0.88
CA MET A 1 4.58 -13.01 0.17
C MET A 1 4.32 -11.74 0.95
N LYS A 2 5.30 -10.87 1.02
CA LYS A 2 5.16 -9.56 1.66
C LYS A 2 4.77 -8.52 0.61
N ILE A 3 3.66 -7.84 0.83
CA ILE A 3 3.10 -6.89 -0.13
C ILE A 3 2.99 -5.52 0.52
N ALA A 4 3.72 -4.54 -0.02
CA ALA A 4 3.58 -3.15 0.41
C ALA A 4 2.47 -2.50 -0.40
N ILE A 5 1.62 -1.72 0.25
CA ILE A 5 0.48 -1.10 -0.41
C ILE A 5 0.36 0.36 0.01
N ALA A 6 0.10 1.21 -0.97
CA ALA A 6 -0.10 2.64 -0.74
C ALA A 6 -1.23 3.13 -1.65
N SER A 7 -1.94 4.15 -1.22
CA SER A 7 -3.00 4.72 -2.04
C SER A 7 -3.12 6.22 -1.79
N ASP A 8 -3.74 6.92 -2.76
CA ASP A 8 -4.20 8.28 -2.53
C ASP A 8 -5.53 8.23 -1.75
N HIS A 9 -6.08 9.42 -1.47
CA HIS A 9 -7.32 9.51 -0.71
C HIS A 9 -8.53 8.86 -1.40
N ARG A 10 -8.51 8.78 -2.74
CA ARG A 10 -9.60 8.15 -3.50
C ARG A 10 -9.51 6.63 -3.46
N GLY A 11 -8.30 6.11 -3.34
CA GLY A 11 -8.10 4.66 -3.29
C GLY A 11 -8.20 4.06 -1.89
N TYR A 12 -8.51 4.87 -0.87
CA TYR A 12 -8.50 4.41 0.51
C TYR A 12 -9.41 3.20 0.75
N ASN A 13 -10.67 3.29 0.33
CA ASN A 13 -11.62 2.20 0.56
C ASN A 13 -11.23 0.94 -0.19
N MET A 14 -10.80 1.09 -1.44
CA MET A 14 -10.32 -0.04 -2.23
C MET A 14 -9.09 -0.68 -1.60
N LYS A 15 -8.18 0.15 -1.07
CA LYS A 15 -7.00 -0.36 -0.37
C LYS A 15 -7.41 -1.22 0.83
N GLN A 16 -8.37 -0.78 1.63
CA GLN A 16 -8.81 -1.56 2.79
C GLN A 16 -9.43 -2.88 2.38
N GLU A 17 -10.25 -2.90 1.34
CA GLU A 17 -10.83 -4.13 0.81
C GLU A 17 -9.76 -5.08 0.29
N LEU A 18 -8.78 -4.55 -0.43
CA LEU A 18 -7.68 -5.35 -0.98
C LEU A 18 -6.82 -5.95 0.13
N ILE A 19 -6.52 -5.16 1.16
CA ILE A 19 -5.77 -5.66 2.32
C ILE A 19 -6.50 -6.84 2.96
N THR A 20 -7.80 -6.71 3.16
CA THR A 20 -8.60 -7.78 3.74
C THR A 20 -8.54 -9.04 2.88
N TYR A 21 -8.69 -8.89 1.57
CA TYR A 21 -8.61 -10.00 0.64
C TYR A 21 -7.25 -10.70 0.67
N LEU A 22 -6.17 -9.91 0.61
CA LEU A 22 -4.82 -10.46 0.55
C LEU A 22 -4.43 -11.16 1.85
N LYS A 23 -4.88 -10.66 2.99
CA LYS A 23 -4.64 -11.33 4.28
C LYS A 23 -5.32 -12.70 4.33
N LYS A 24 -6.49 -12.83 3.73
CA LYS A 24 -7.17 -14.12 3.63
C LYS A 24 -6.40 -15.12 2.76
N GLN A 25 -5.55 -14.62 1.87
CA GLN A 25 -4.70 -15.44 1.00
C GLN A 25 -3.33 -15.70 1.64
N ASN A 26 -3.18 -15.42 2.93
CA ASN A 26 -1.96 -15.66 3.71
C ASN A 26 -0.77 -14.78 3.30
N HIS A 27 -1.03 -13.60 2.78
CA HIS A 27 0.02 -12.62 2.50
C HIS A 27 0.22 -11.68 3.68
N GLU A 28 1.46 -11.26 3.91
CA GLU A 28 1.77 -10.18 4.86
C GLU A 28 1.59 -8.85 4.15
N ILE A 29 0.93 -7.90 4.82
CA ILE A 29 0.64 -6.59 4.24
C ILE A 29 1.38 -5.52 5.03
N ILE A 30 2.09 -4.65 4.31
CA ILE A 30 2.72 -3.45 4.85
C ILE A 30 1.94 -2.26 4.31
N ASP A 31 1.13 -1.62 5.16
CA ASP A 31 0.32 -0.47 4.77
C ASP A 31 1.15 0.81 4.92
N LEU A 32 1.55 1.39 3.80
CA LEU A 32 2.40 2.58 3.77
C LEU A 32 1.62 3.91 3.79
N GLY A 33 0.30 3.87 3.71
CA GLY A 33 -0.59 5.04 3.67
C GLY A 33 -1.58 4.84 2.56
N THR A 34 -2.60 5.59 2.37
CA THR A 34 -3.15 6.68 3.15
C THR A 34 -4.07 6.12 4.23
N THR A 35 -4.16 6.80 5.37
CA THR A 35 -5.01 6.33 6.46
C THR A 35 -6.37 7.02 6.50
N SER A 36 -6.64 7.92 5.55
CA SER A 36 -7.90 8.64 5.49
C SER A 36 -8.26 8.95 4.04
N THR A 37 -9.49 9.46 3.82
CA THR A 37 -9.95 9.89 2.52
C THR A 37 -9.55 11.33 2.20
N LYS A 38 -8.80 11.99 3.06
CA LYS A 38 -8.29 13.32 2.81
C LYS A 38 -7.22 13.29 1.72
N SER A 39 -7.07 14.42 1.03
CA SER A 39 -6.05 14.54 0.00
C SER A 39 -4.67 14.17 0.54
N ALA A 40 -3.93 13.38 -0.21
CA ALA A 40 -2.60 12.89 0.18
C ALA A 40 -1.58 13.27 -0.89
N ASP A 41 -0.30 13.38 -0.47
CA ASP A 41 0.80 13.62 -1.38
C ASP A 41 1.21 12.30 -2.03
N TYR A 42 0.69 12.04 -3.21
CA TYR A 42 0.90 10.80 -3.93
C TYR A 42 2.39 10.52 -4.24
N PRO A 43 3.18 11.50 -4.71
CA PRO A 43 4.61 11.26 -4.96
C PRO A 43 5.36 10.74 -3.73
N LYS A 44 5.01 11.24 -2.54
CA LYS A 44 5.63 10.79 -1.30
C LYS A 44 5.38 9.29 -1.06
N TYR A 45 4.16 8.83 -1.29
CA TYR A 45 3.84 7.41 -1.09
C TYR A 45 4.50 6.54 -2.15
N GLY A 46 4.65 7.02 -3.37
CA GLY A 46 5.38 6.32 -4.41
C GLY A 46 6.83 6.10 -4.05
N ILE A 47 7.48 7.11 -3.46
CA ILE A 47 8.87 7.01 -3.01
C ILE A 47 8.98 6.00 -1.87
N LEU A 48 8.08 6.06 -0.89
CA LEU A 48 8.08 5.10 0.21
C LEU A 48 7.91 3.67 -0.27
N LEU A 49 7.04 3.45 -1.25
CA LEU A 49 6.81 2.13 -1.82
C LEU A 49 8.09 1.61 -2.49
N GLY A 50 8.73 2.45 -3.29
CA GLY A 50 9.98 2.07 -3.96
C GLY A 50 11.09 1.76 -2.98
N GLU A 51 11.25 2.54 -1.92
CA GLU A 51 12.26 2.30 -0.89
C GLU A 51 12.00 1.01 -0.13
N THR A 52 10.73 0.72 0.17
CA THR A 52 10.35 -0.50 0.88
C THR A 52 10.76 -1.73 0.08
N ILE A 53 10.56 -1.73 -1.23
CA ILE A 53 10.97 -2.84 -2.09
C ILE A 53 12.49 -2.91 -2.20
N LYS A 54 13.14 -1.78 -2.40
CA LYS A 54 14.59 -1.70 -2.53
C LYS A 54 15.30 -2.24 -1.29
N ASN A 55 14.73 -2.01 -0.11
CA ASN A 55 15.29 -2.47 1.15
C ASN A 55 14.87 -3.88 1.54
N HIS A 56 14.25 -4.62 0.62
CA HIS A 56 13.79 -5.99 0.83
C HIS A 56 12.79 -6.15 1.97
N GLN A 57 12.04 -5.08 2.26
CA GLN A 57 10.97 -5.11 3.27
C GLN A 57 9.67 -5.65 2.70
N ALA A 58 9.54 -5.66 1.38
CA ALA A 58 8.40 -6.25 0.69
C ALA A 58 8.86 -6.88 -0.63
N ASP A 59 8.13 -7.88 -1.07
CA ASP A 59 8.41 -8.58 -2.34
C ASP A 59 7.82 -7.84 -3.54
N ILE A 60 6.64 -7.26 -3.37
CA ILE A 60 5.99 -6.44 -4.39
C ILE A 60 5.35 -5.22 -3.77
N GLY A 61 5.05 -4.23 -4.60
CA GLY A 61 4.37 -3.03 -4.19
C GLY A 61 3.13 -2.78 -5.04
N ILE A 62 2.08 -2.28 -4.40
CA ILE A 62 0.83 -1.90 -5.06
C ILE A 62 0.53 -0.45 -4.73
N ALA A 63 0.31 0.36 -5.77
CA ALA A 63 -0.11 1.74 -5.62
C ALA A 63 -1.51 1.89 -6.22
N LEU A 64 -2.43 2.46 -5.46
CA LEU A 64 -3.82 2.68 -5.89
C LEU A 64 -4.09 4.17 -6.00
N CYS A 65 -4.68 4.60 -7.10
CA CYS A 65 -5.07 5.99 -7.30
C CYS A 65 -6.38 6.13 -8.08
#